data_35cb894f308f730b393b80eeb1fce117
#
_entry.id   35cb894f308f730b393b80eeb1fce117
#
_cell.length_a   1.000
_cell.length_b   1.000
_cell.length_c   1.000
_cell.angle_alpha   90.00
_cell.angle_beta   90.00
_cell.angle_gamma   90.00
#
_symmetry.space_group_name_H-M   'P 1'
#
loop_
_entity.id
_entity.type
_entity.pdbx_description
1 polymer ?
#
loop_
_entity_poly.entity_id
_entity_poly.type
_entity_poly.pdbx_seq_one_letter_code
_entity_poly.pdbx_strand_id
1 'polypeptide(L)'
;MDVIEPPPSRSSLRGLDAVNLFLAGALSGFGPYVAVFLAEQKWTEQNIGFVLTAGGLAGLLSQLPSGELLDAIRSKRLVVALGAIMVAASALIVALRPSFTLVLAALVLQAITGGFLGLAVAAISLGLVGHAALGKRLGRNQRFASTGGVIAAGLMGVIGYILSFRAIFFAAAALVLPLLAALGRIQLSGIYGRVSGAPGYQELSAKARRWSLWKNGNLLTFAGCECLFQLGNASMLPLAGEALVFSKEAFSSLIVSALIIVPQLIVALMASWAGRRANTWGRRPLLLVGFAALPIRALVFAWTTSPMVLIAAQILDGVSGTMLGVLTALIVADLTRGTGRFSLALGFVGTMSGIGASLSTTLTGLVAGSFGRAAGFLSIAAVALVALLLLWLRMPETNPSSWNDARILP
;
A
#
# COMPACT_ATOMS: atom_id res chain seq x y z
N MET A 1 17.61 -3.08 35.05
CA MET A 1 17.34 -4.49 34.69
C MET A 1 16.57 -4.46 33.38
N ASP A 2 17.25 -4.65 32.24
CA ASP A 2 16.59 -4.77 30.95
C ASP A 2 15.80 -6.08 30.98
N VAL A 3 14.48 -5.96 31.00
CA VAL A 3 13.60 -7.11 30.85
C VAL A 3 13.81 -7.65 29.44
N ILE A 4 14.62 -8.69 29.31
CA ILE A 4 14.81 -9.41 28.04
C ILE A 4 13.47 -10.11 27.73
N GLU A 5 12.61 -9.41 27.01
CA GLU A 5 11.35 -10.00 26.57
C GLU A 5 11.60 -11.18 25.62
N PRO A 6 10.86 -12.28 25.76
CA PRO A 6 11.07 -13.44 24.92
C PRO A 6 10.83 -13.11 23.44
N PRO A 7 11.59 -13.73 22.53
CA PRO A 7 11.43 -13.51 21.10
C PRO A 7 10.00 -13.91 20.66
N PRO A 8 9.44 -13.26 19.62
CA PRO A 8 8.09 -13.56 19.14
C PRO A 8 7.97 -15.02 18.74
N SER A 9 6.86 -15.66 19.09
CA SER A 9 6.65 -17.08 18.77
C SER A 9 6.65 -17.31 17.26
N ARG A 10 7.23 -18.43 16.83
CA ARG A 10 7.22 -18.82 15.40
C ARG A 10 5.79 -18.95 14.86
N SER A 11 4.84 -19.34 15.70
CA SER A 11 3.43 -19.42 15.36
C SER A 11 2.86 -18.04 15.01
N SER A 12 3.12 -17.01 15.82
CA SER A 12 2.67 -15.63 15.56
C SER A 12 3.28 -15.07 14.28
N LEU A 13 4.56 -15.33 14.02
CA LEU A 13 5.22 -14.88 12.79
C LEU A 13 4.63 -15.53 11.54
N ARG A 14 4.38 -16.86 11.57
CA ARG A 14 3.71 -17.56 10.47
C ARG A 14 2.25 -17.16 10.31
N GLY A 15 1.55 -16.91 11.42
CA GLY A 15 0.20 -16.35 11.40
C GLY A 15 0.16 -15.03 10.66
N LEU A 16 1.11 -14.13 10.95
CA LEU A 16 1.19 -12.82 10.29
C LEU A 16 1.56 -12.93 8.80
N ASP A 17 2.39 -13.92 8.40
CA ASP A 17 2.66 -14.22 6.99
C ASP A 17 1.36 -14.58 6.25
N ALA A 18 0.59 -15.50 6.83
CA ALA A 18 -0.68 -15.95 6.25
C ALA A 18 -1.74 -14.84 6.23
N VAL A 19 -1.80 -13.99 7.26
CA VAL A 19 -2.68 -12.80 7.27
C VAL A 19 -2.36 -11.90 6.08
N ASN A 20 -1.08 -11.56 5.82
CA ASN A 20 -0.71 -10.73 4.68
C ASN A 20 -1.08 -11.38 3.34
N LEU A 21 -0.87 -12.69 3.19
CA LEU A 21 -1.19 -13.43 1.98
C LEU A 21 -2.69 -13.42 1.69
N PHE A 22 -3.51 -13.82 2.66
CA PHE A 22 -4.96 -13.92 2.46
C PHE A 22 -5.65 -12.57 2.42
N LEU A 23 -5.15 -11.56 3.15
CA LEU A 23 -5.67 -10.20 3.10
C LEU A 23 -5.49 -9.59 1.71
N ALA A 24 -4.29 -9.66 1.16
CA ALA A 24 -4.02 -9.18 -0.19
C ALA A 24 -4.89 -9.91 -1.22
N GLY A 25 -5.07 -11.23 -1.05
CA GLY A 25 -5.96 -12.02 -1.89
C GLY A 25 -7.41 -11.56 -1.82
N ALA A 26 -7.95 -11.36 -0.62
CA ALA A 26 -9.34 -10.94 -0.44
C ALA A 26 -9.59 -9.54 -1.04
N LEU A 27 -8.64 -8.61 -0.88
CA LEU A 27 -8.76 -7.27 -1.44
C LEU A 27 -8.61 -7.23 -2.97
N SER A 28 -7.89 -8.18 -3.57
CA SER A 28 -7.71 -8.27 -5.03
C SER A 28 -9.04 -8.49 -5.79
N GLY A 29 -10.07 -9.03 -5.13
CA GLY A 29 -11.39 -9.23 -5.74
C GLY A 29 -12.15 -7.93 -6.02
N PHE A 30 -11.76 -6.81 -5.40
CA PHE A 30 -12.47 -5.54 -5.54
C PHE A 30 -11.92 -4.63 -6.65
N GLY A 31 -10.72 -4.79 -7.10
CA GLY A 31 -10.12 -3.89 -8.09
C GLY A 31 -10.89 -3.84 -9.42
N PRO A 32 -10.30 -4.27 -10.51
CA PRO A 32 -10.91 -4.18 -11.85
C PRO A 32 -12.18 -5.05 -12.00
N TYR A 33 -12.34 -6.10 -11.19
CA TYR A 33 -13.47 -7.03 -11.31
C TYR A 33 -14.83 -6.41 -10.97
N VAL A 34 -14.87 -5.40 -10.06
CA VAL A 34 -16.13 -4.69 -9.74
C VAL A 34 -16.68 -3.98 -10.97
N ALA A 35 -15.85 -3.23 -11.70
CA ALA A 35 -16.28 -2.49 -12.87
C ALA A 35 -16.86 -3.43 -13.95
N VAL A 36 -16.15 -4.54 -14.24
CA VAL A 36 -16.60 -5.54 -15.22
C VAL A 36 -17.90 -6.19 -14.79
N PHE A 37 -18.01 -6.60 -13.52
CA PHE A 37 -19.25 -7.20 -13.00
C PHE A 37 -20.44 -6.26 -13.09
N LEU A 38 -20.28 -4.98 -12.74
CA LEU A 38 -21.37 -3.99 -12.82
C LEU A 38 -21.77 -3.70 -14.27
N ALA A 39 -20.79 -3.70 -15.20
CA ALA A 39 -21.07 -3.61 -16.64
C ALA A 39 -21.89 -4.80 -17.14
N GLU A 40 -21.58 -6.04 -16.71
CA GLU A 40 -22.42 -7.22 -17.00
C GLU A 40 -23.85 -7.10 -16.44
N GLN A 41 -24.02 -6.43 -15.29
CA GLN A 41 -25.34 -6.13 -14.72
C GLN A 41 -26.05 -4.97 -15.44
N LYS A 42 -25.55 -4.53 -16.61
CA LYS A 42 -26.10 -3.44 -17.46
C LYS A 42 -26.15 -2.07 -16.75
N TRP A 43 -25.21 -1.82 -15.86
CA TRP A 43 -25.06 -0.49 -15.26
C TRP A 43 -24.50 0.49 -16.29
N THR A 44 -24.91 1.77 -16.21
CA THR A 44 -24.32 2.83 -17.02
C THR A 44 -22.89 3.12 -16.56
N GLU A 45 -22.03 3.52 -17.50
CA GLU A 45 -20.64 3.91 -17.18
C GLU A 45 -20.57 5.02 -16.11
N GLN A 46 -21.56 5.95 -16.15
CA GLN A 46 -21.67 7.00 -15.15
C GLN A 46 -21.89 6.46 -13.73
N ASN A 47 -22.81 5.50 -13.56
CA ASN A 47 -23.08 4.90 -12.25
C ASN A 47 -21.88 4.08 -11.75
N ILE A 48 -21.21 3.34 -12.63
CA ILE A 48 -19.97 2.62 -12.30
C ILE A 48 -18.90 3.60 -11.86
N GLY A 49 -18.65 4.65 -12.65
CA GLY A 49 -17.68 5.69 -12.33
C GLY A 49 -17.97 6.37 -10.99
N PHE A 50 -19.25 6.69 -10.72
CA PHE A 50 -19.66 7.34 -9.47
C PHE A 50 -19.37 6.47 -8.25
N VAL A 51 -19.76 5.19 -8.24
CA VAL A 51 -19.56 4.31 -7.08
C VAL A 51 -18.08 4.01 -6.84
N LEU A 52 -17.26 3.88 -7.89
CA LEU A 52 -15.81 3.68 -7.77
C LEU A 52 -15.12 4.95 -7.23
N THR A 53 -15.52 6.12 -7.71
CA THR A 53 -14.99 7.41 -7.22
C THR A 53 -15.37 7.63 -5.75
N ALA A 54 -16.62 7.38 -5.39
CA ALA A 54 -17.08 7.51 -4.00
C ALA A 54 -16.33 6.56 -3.06
N GLY A 55 -16.11 5.31 -3.48
CA GLY A 55 -15.27 4.37 -2.74
C GLY A 55 -13.82 4.88 -2.59
N GLY A 56 -13.20 5.35 -3.67
CA GLY A 56 -11.84 5.91 -3.64
C GLY A 56 -11.71 7.09 -2.68
N LEU A 57 -12.66 8.05 -2.74
CA LEU A 57 -12.70 9.21 -1.83
C LEU A 57 -12.90 8.79 -0.37
N ALA A 58 -13.80 7.84 -0.11
CA ALA A 58 -14.02 7.31 1.24
C ALA A 58 -12.74 6.66 1.79
N GLY A 59 -12.04 5.87 0.97
CA GLY A 59 -10.75 5.28 1.34
C GLY A 59 -9.69 6.33 1.66
N LEU A 60 -9.57 7.37 0.85
CA LEU A 60 -8.65 8.47 1.08
C LEU A 60 -8.95 9.21 2.39
N LEU A 61 -10.20 9.63 2.57
CA LEU A 61 -10.63 10.41 3.74
C LEU A 61 -10.56 9.61 5.04
N SER A 62 -10.68 8.28 4.97
CA SER A 62 -10.64 7.40 6.14
C SER A 62 -9.23 7.16 6.68
N GLN A 63 -8.17 7.32 5.90
CA GLN A 63 -6.81 6.91 6.30
C GLN A 63 -6.30 7.61 7.56
N LEU A 64 -6.48 8.94 7.64
CA LEU A 64 -6.03 9.72 8.79
C LEU A 64 -6.87 9.42 10.07
N PRO A 65 -8.22 9.44 10.03
CA PRO A 65 -9.04 9.02 11.18
C PRO A 65 -8.78 7.57 11.60
N SER A 66 -8.57 6.67 10.64
CA SER A 66 -8.23 5.26 10.90
C SER A 66 -6.94 5.13 11.70
N GLY A 67 -5.92 5.89 11.35
CA GLY A 67 -4.64 5.89 12.07
C GLY A 67 -4.79 6.35 13.51
N GLU A 68 -5.55 7.44 13.75
CA GLU A 68 -5.80 7.97 15.09
C GLU A 68 -6.60 6.97 15.95
N LEU A 69 -7.67 6.42 15.40
CA LEU A 69 -8.49 5.44 16.08
C LEU A 69 -7.70 4.18 16.41
N LEU A 70 -6.86 3.73 15.46
CA LEU A 70 -6.04 2.55 15.65
C LEU A 70 -4.98 2.74 16.75
N ASP A 71 -4.39 3.92 16.89
CA ASP A 71 -3.45 4.19 17.98
C ASP A 71 -4.14 4.16 19.37
N ALA A 72 -5.44 4.52 19.44
CA ALA A 72 -6.24 4.47 20.65
C ALA A 72 -6.71 3.06 21.02
N ILE A 73 -6.95 2.18 20.04
CA ILE A 73 -7.48 0.82 20.27
C ILE A 73 -6.37 -0.10 20.79
N ARG A 74 -6.62 -0.77 21.93
CA ARG A 74 -5.69 -1.75 22.50
C ARG A 74 -5.59 -3.02 21.64
N SER A 75 -6.71 -3.60 21.17
CA SER A 75 -6.70 -4.87 20.43
C SER A 75 -6.63 -4.69 18.93
N LYS A 76 -5.41 -4.50 18.38
CA LYS A 76 -5.18 -4.44 16.92
C LYS A 76 -5.66 -5.70 16.19
N ARG A 77 -5.60 -6.86 16.87
CA ARG A 77 -6.09 -8.14 16.33
C ARG A 77 -7.60 -8.13 16.12
N LEU A 78 -8.37 -7.56 17.06
CA LEU A 78 -9.82 -7.42 16.89
C LEU A 78 -10.16 -6.52 15.70
N VAL A 79 -9.41 -5.43 15.51
CA VAL A 79 -9.58 -4.53 14.35
C VAL A 79 -9.37 -5.28 13.04
N VAL A 80 -8.32 -6.11 12.95
CA VAL A 80 -8.09 -6.93 11.73
C VAL A 80 -9.19 -7.95 11.53
N ALA A 81 -9.69 -8.60 12.60
CA ALA A 81 -10.77 -9.57 12.49
C ALA A 81 -12.09 -8.92 12.01
N LEU A 82 -12.50 -7.82 12.65
CA LEU A 82 -13.69 -7.09 12.24
C LEU A 82 -13.56 -6.53 10.83
N GLY A 83 -12.42 -5.94 10.50
CA GLY A 83 -12.16 -5.43 9.16
C GLY A 83 -12.22 -6.52 8.10
N ALA A 84 -11.65 -7.69 8.34
CA ALA A 84 -11.74 -8.82 7.42
C ALA A 84 -13.19 -9.28 7.20
N ILE A 85 -13.99 -9.35 8.27
CA ILE A 85 -15.43 -9.67 8.19
C ILE A 85 -16.18 -8.60 7.37
N MET A 86 -15.85 -7.31 7.54
CA MET A 86 -16.45 -6.22 6.78
C MET A 86 -16.08 -6.30 5.29
N VAL A 87 -14.85 -6.69 4.95
CA VAL A 87 -14.45 -6.97 3.55
C VAL A 87 -15.26 -8.13 2.97
N ALA A 88 -15.43 -9.24 3.72
CA ALA A 88 -16.26 -10.35 3.27
C ALA A 88 -17.72 -9.92 3.08
N ALA A 89 -18.29 -9.16 4.03
CA ALA A 89 -19.65 -8.64 3.93
C ALA A 89 -19.82 -7.73 2.69
N SER A 90 -18.86 -6.86 2.42
CA SER A 90 -18.86 -6.01 1.22
C SER A 90 -18.86 -6.84 -0.06
N ALA A 91 -18.02 -7.88 -0.13
CA ALA A 91 -17.97 -8.79 -1.27
C ALA A 91 -19.32 -9.51 -1.48
N LEU A 92 -19.91 -10.02 -0.39
CA LEU A 92 -21.21 -10.71 -0.45
C LEU A 92 -22.35 -9.77 -0.85
N ILE A 93 -22.36 -8.53 -0.38
CA ILE A 93 -23.36 -7.52 -0.78
C ILE A 93 -23.28 -7.27 -2.28
N VAL A 94 -22.09 -7.05 -2.83
CA VAL A 94 -21.90 -6.87 -4.28
C VAL A 94 -22.36 -8.10 -5.06
N ALA A 95 -22.02 -9.32 -4.59
CA ALA A 95 -22.40 -10.55 -5.25
C ALA A 95 -23.92 -10.83 -5.25
N LEU A 96 -24.59 -10.60 -4.12
CA LEU A 96 -25.96 -11.04 -3.92
C LEU A 96 -27.01 -10.04 -4.40
N ARG A 97 -26.76 -8.74 -4.22
CA ARG A 97 -27.72 -7.67 -4.56
C ARG A 97 -27.01 -6.45 -5.15
N PRO A 98 -26.69 -6.46 -6.45
CA PRO A 98 -25.99 -5.34 -7.11
C PRO A 98 -26.94 -4.16 -7.40
N SER A 99 -27.60 -3.62 -6.35
CA SER A 99 -28.34 -2.36 -6.45
C SER A 99 -27.41 -1.18 -6.17
N PHE A 100 -27.71 -0.02 -6.74
CA PHE A 100 -26.85 1.17 -6.65
C PHE A 100 -26.47 1.51 -5.21
N THR A 101 -27.45 1.64 -4.32
CA THR A 101 -27.22 2.00 -2.91
C THR A 101 -26.38 0.96 -2.16
N LEU A 102 -26.65 -0.33 -2.38
CA LEU A 102 -25.93 -1.41 -1.70
C LEU A 102 -24.50 -1.55 -2.21
N VAL A 103 -24.27 -1.42 -3.52
CA VAL A 103 -22.93 -1.43 -4.10
C VAL A 103 -22.13 -0.21 -3.63
N LEU A 104 -22.73 0.98 -3.63
CA LEU A 104 -22.09 2.19 -3.10
C LEU A 104 -21.67 1.99 -1.65
N ALA A 105 -22.59 1.54 -0.79
CA ALA A 105 -22.31 1.27 0.62
C ALA A 105 -21.22 0.21 0.80
N ALA A 106 -21.25 -0.87 0.00
CA ALA A 106 -20.25 -1.94 0.05
C ALA A 106 -18.86 -1.45 -0.35
N LEU A 107 -18.74 -0.64 -1.42
CA LEU A 107 -17.45 -0.11 -1.87
C LEU A 107 -16.89 0.93 -0.90
N VAL A 108 -17.72 1.79 -0.33
CA VAL A 108 -17.32 2.73 0.72
C VAL A 108 -16.84 1.97 1.95
N LEU A 109 -17.60 0.97 2.40
CA LEU A 109 -17.23 0.13 3.54
C LEU A 109 -15.90 -0.59 3.31
N GLN A 110 -15.74 -1.21 2.14
CA GLN A 110 -14.51 -1.90 1.75
C GLN A 110 -13.31 -0.96 1.73
N ALA A 111 -13.45 0.23 1.15
CA ALA A 111 -12.36 1.19 1.02
C ALA A 111 -11.90 1.75 2.39
N ILE A 112 -12.84 2.11 3.26
CA ILE A 112 -12.55 2.51 4.65
C ILE A 112 -11.84 1.37 5.38
N THR A 113 -12.36 0.17 5.26
CA THR A 113 -11.84 -1.02 5.95
C THR A 113 -10.44 -1.39 5.44
N GLY A 114 -10.20 -1.29 4.14
CA GLY A 114 -8.89 -1.55 3.53
C GLY A 114 -7.79 -0.65 4.11
N GLY A 115 -8.08 0.63 4.31
CA GLY A 115 -7.19 1.59 4.97
C GLY A 115 -6.83 1.15 6.40
N PHE A 116 -7.83 0.79 7.21
CA PHE A 116 -7.61 0.27 8.56
C PHE A 116 -6.76 -0.99 8.61
N LEU A 117 -7.02 -1.94 7.72
CA LEU A 117 -6.35 -3.24 7.72
C LEU A 117 -4.85 -3.11 7.48
N GLY A 118 -4.43 -2.27 6.52
CA GLY A 118 -3.02 -2.00 6.25
C GLY A 118 -2.29 -1.43 7.46
N LEU A 119 -2.88 -0.41 8.08
CA LEU A 119 -2.32 0.24 9.27
C LEU A 119 -2.26 -0.73 10.47
N ALA A 120 -3.32 -1.55 10.68
CA ALA A 120 -3.39 -2.52 11.77
C ALA A 120 -2.33 -3.62 11.64
N VAL A 121 -2.13 -4.15 10.43
CA VAL A 121 -1.09 -5.16 10.15
C VAL A 121 0.32 -4.59 10.36
N ALA A 122 0.56 -3.33 9.96
CA ALA A 122 1.83 -2.65 10.21
C ALA A 122 2.07 -2.46 11.72
N ALA A 123 1.03 -2.03 12.47
CA ALA A 123 1.10 -1.85 13.92
C ALA A 123 1.31 -3.18 14.68
N ILE A 124 0.64 -4.28 14.25
CA ILE A 124 0.88 -5.63 14.78
C ILE A 124 2.33 -6.05 14.52
N SER A 125 2.85 -5.76 13.32
CA SER A 125 4.23 -6.09 12.97
C SER A 125 5.24 -5.39 13.88
N LEU A 126 5.06 -4.08 14.10
CA LEU A 126 5.89 -3.30 15.02
C LEU A 126 5.80 -3.85 16.47
N GLY A 127 4.59 -4.14 16.94
CA GLY A 127 4.36 -4.68 18.28
C GLY A 127 4.96 -6.08 18.49
N LEU A 128 5.00 -6.93 17.44
CA LEU A 128 5.55 -8.28 17.56
C LEU A 128 7.08 -8.32 17.57
N VAL A 129 7.73 -7.53 16.72
CA VAL A 129 9.17 -7.66 16.50
C VAL A 129 9.99 -6.48 17.02
N GLY A 130 9.35 -5.38 17.41
CA GLY A 130 10.01 -4.14 17.81
C GLY A 130 10.73 -3.46 16.63
N HIS A 131 11.34 -2.29 16.89
CA HIS A 131 11.98 -1.47 15.86
C HIS A 131 13.19 -2.15 15.22
N ALA A 132 14.02 -2.86 15.98
CA ALA A 132 15.25 -3.48 15.48
C ALA A 132 15.00 -4.52 14.36
N ALA A 133 13.95 -5.32 14.47
CA ALA A 133 13.62 -6.37 13.51
C ALA A 133 12.50 -5.97 12.53
N LEU A 134 11.98 -4.73 12.64
CA LEU A 134 10.82 -4.26 11.87
C LEU A 134 11.09 -4.31 10.36
N GLY A 135 12.22 -3.85 9.88
CA GLY A 135 12.57 -3.85 8.45
C GLY A 135 12.51 -5.26 7.85
N LYS A 136 13.11 -6.25 8.52
CA LYS A 136 13.02 -7.67 8.11
C LYS A 136 11.58 -8.17 8.10
N ARG A 137 10.74 -7.75 9.08
CA ARG A 137 9.34 -8.16 9.17
C ARG A 137 8.49 -7.53 8.07
N LEU A 138 8.63 -6.23 7.82
CA LEU A 138 7.89 -5.52 6.77
C LEU A 138 8.25 -6.06 5.38
N GLY A 139 9.53 -6.32 5.10
CA GLY A 139 9.95 -6.96 3.86
C GLY A 139 9.31 -8.34 3.67
N ARG A 140 9.15 -9.11 4.74
CA ARG A 140 8.47 -10.40 4.69
C ARG A 140 6.96 -10.25 4.51
N ASN A 141 6.32 -9.29 5.19
CA ASN A 141 4.91 -8.96 4.99
C ASN A 141 4.61 -8.62 3.54
N GLN A 142 5.40 -7.72 2.96
CA GLN A 142 5.24 -7.27 1.57
C GLN A 142 5.42 -8.43 0.58
N ARG A 143 6.41 -9.31 0.83
CA ARG A 143 6.59 -10.53 0.03
C ARG A 143 5.33 -11.38 0.02
N PHE A 144 4.77 -11.70 1.21
CA PHE A 144 3.57 -12.53 1.31
C PHE A 144 2.33 -11.84 0.74
N ALA A 145 2.19 -10.52 0.92
CA ALA A 145 1.12 -9.74 0.33
C ALA A 145 1.16 -9.77 -1.20
N SER A 146 2.32 -9.51 -1.81
CA SER A 146 2.48 -9.57 -3.28
C SER A 146 2.28 -10.98 -3.82
N THR A 147 2.80 -12.00 -3.14
CA THR A 147 2.55 -13.40 -3.51
C THR A 147 1.06 -13.74 -3.46
N GLY A 148 0.37 -13.32 -2.39
CA GLY A 148 -1.07 -13.51 -2.22
C GLY A 148 -1.87 -12.79 -3.31
N GLY A 149 -1.49 -11.57 -3.65
CA GLY A 149 -2.10 -10.78 -4.72
C GLY A 149 -1.98 -11.45 -6.10
N VAL A 150 -0.77 -11.94 -6.45
CA VAL A 150 -0.54 -12.65 -7.74
C VAL A 150 -1.36 -13.93 -7.81
N ILE A 151 -1.32 -14.76 -6.76
CA ILE A 151 -2.07 -16.02 -6.72
C ILE A 151 -3.58 -15.74 -6.82
N ALA A 152 -4.07 -14.77 -6.04
CA ALA A 152 -5.48 -14.43 -6.04
C ALA A 152 -5.93 -13.86 -7.38
N ALA A 153 -5.16 -12.95 -8.00
CA ALA A 153 -5.48 -12.41 -9.31
C ALA A 153 -5.58 -13.53 -10.38
N GLY A 154 -4.64 -14.49 -10.38
CA GLY A 154 -4.67 -15.64 -11.26
C GLY A 154 -5.91 -16.53 -11.03
N LEU A 155 -6.18 -16.89 -9.76
CA LEU A 155 -7.34 -17.72 -9.40
C LEU A 155 -8.66 -17.01 -9.71
N MET A 156 -8.79 -15.73 -9.40
CA MET A 156 -9.99 -14.94 -9.67
C MET A 156 -10.22 -14.78 -11.17
N GLY A 157 -9.16 -14.62 -11.96
CA GLY A 157 -9.25 -14.61 -13.42
C GLY A 157 -9.80 -15.93 -13.95
N VAL A 158 -9.31 -17.07 -13.47
CA VAL A 158 -9.81 -18.42 -13.84
C VAL A 158 -11.25 -18.61 -13.38
N ILE A 159 -11.60 -18.23 -12.15
CA ILE A 159 -12.97 -18.32 -11.60
C ILE A 159 -13.92 -17.45 -12.43
N GLY A 160 -13.53 -16.23 -12.78
CA GLY A 160 -14.33 -15.33 -13.62
C GLY A 160 -14.59 -15.91 -15.02
N TYR A 161 -13.58 -16.55 -15.60
CA TYR A 161 -13.68 -17.18 -16.93
C TYR A 161 -14.54 -18.45 -16.95
N ILE A 162 -14.32 -19.35 -15.96
CA ILE A 162 -15.00 -20.67 -15.96
C ILE A 162 -16.41 -20.60 -15.36
N LEU A 163 -16.60 -19.78 -14.32
CA LEU A 163 -17.87 -19.71 -13.59
C LEU A 163 -18.63 -18.42 -13.87
N SER A 164 -18.23 -17.32 -13.29
CA SER A 164 -18.80 -15.97 -13.48
C SER A 164 -18.01 -14.91 -12.70
N PHE A 165 -18.16 -13.64 -13.08
CA PHE A 165 -17.61 -12.53 -12.27
C PHE A 165 -18.25 -12.45 -10.87
N ARG A 166 -19.49 -12.88 -10.71
CA ARG A 166 -20.14 -13.01 -9.39
C ARG A 166 -19.40 -13.97 -8.47
N ALA A 167 -18.90 -15.10 -8.99
CA ALA A 167 -18.16 -16.10 -8.22
C ALA A 167 -16.85 -15.57 -7.65
N ILE A 168 -16.23 -14.54 -8.26
CA ILE A 168 -15.03 -13.88 -7.76
C ILE A 168 -15.27 -13.26 -6.37
N PHE A 169 -16.43 -12.63 -6.17
CA PHE A 169 -16.75 -12.00 -4.87
C PHE A 169 -17.02 -13.05 -3.80
N PHE A 170 -17.60 -14.21 -4.12
CA PHE A 170 -17.70 -15.33 -3.20
C PHE A 170 -16.33 -15.90 -2.85
N ALA A 171 -15.43 -16.02 -3.82
CA ALA A 171 -14.05 -16.45 -3.58
C ALA A 171 -13.29 -15.44 -2.69
N ALA A 172 -13.43 -14.14 -2.95
CA ALA A 172 -12.84 -13.08 -2.12
C ALA A 172 -13.34 -13.14 -0.67
N ALA A 173 -14.65 -13.34 -0.46
CA ALA A 173 -15.23 -13.52 0.86
C ALA A 173 -14.73 -14.80 1.54
N ALA A 174 -14.60 -15.91 0.81
CA ALA A 174 -14.09 -17.18 1.34
C ALA A 174 -12.63 -17.08 1.84
N LEU A 175 -11.79 -16.25 1.21
CA LEU A 175 -10.41 -16.02 1.65
C LEU A 175 -10.31 -15.39 3.05
N VAL A 176 -11.39 -14.80 3.55
CA VAL A 176 -11.44 -14.25 4.92
C VAL A 176 -11.44 -15.37 5.96
N LEU A 177 -11.93 -16.57 5.66
CA LEU A 177 -11.94 -17.70 6.61
C LEU A 177 -10.51 -18.12 7.01
N PRO A 178 -9.60 -18.47 6.06
CA PRO A 178 -8.22 -18.77 6.39
C PRO A 178 -7.46 -17.56 6.97
N LEU A 179 -7.83 -16.32 6.61
CA LEU A 179 -7.28 -15.12 7.23
C LEU A 179 -7.61 -15.09 8.73
N LEU A 180 -8.87 -15.31 9.14
CA LEU A 180 -9.27 -15.33 10.53
C LEU A 180 -8.62 -16.48 11.30
N ALA A 181 -8.49 -17.66 10.69
CA ALA A 181 -7.76 -18.79 11.27
C ALA A 181 -6.27 -18.46 11.49
N ALA A 182 -5.64 -17.78 10.52
CA ALA A 182 -4.26 -17.32 10.64
C ALA A 182 -4.09 -16.26 11.73
N LEU A 183 -5.04 -15.33 11.84
CA LEU A 183 -5.07 -14.31 12.87
C LEU A 183 -5.20 -14.93 14.27
N GLY A 184 -5.93 -16.07 14.39
CA GLY A 184 -6.04 -16.85 15.62
C GLY A 184 -4.71 -17.33 16.17
N ARG A 185 -3.70 -17.55 15.31
CA ARG A 185 -2.35 -18.01 15.71
C ARG A 185 -1.46 -16.90 16.27
N ILE A 186 -1.85 -15.64 16.15
CA ILE A 186 -1.07 -14.50 16.65
C ILE A 186 -1.35 -14.33 18.15
N GLN A 187 -0.34 -14.59 18.97
CA GLN A 187 -0.42 -14.42 20.43
C GLN A 187 -0.22 -12.96 20.82
N LEU A 188 -1.09 -12.44 21.69
CA LEU A 188 -1.12 -11.03 22.10
C LEU A 188 -0.16 -10.69 23.25
N SER A 189 0.34 -11.71 23.95
CA SER A 189 1.09 -11.55 25.22
C SER A 189 2.39 -10.74 25.14
N GLY A 190 2.87 -10.39 23.92
CA GLY A 190 4.06 -9.57 23.75
C GLY A 190 3.82 -8.22 23.04
N ILE A 191 2.59 -7.97 22.55
CA ILE A 191 2.34 -6.79 21.71
C ILE A 191 2.18 -5.51 22.54
N TYR A 192 1.58 -5.64 23.73
CA TYR A 192 1.24 -4.49 24.57
C TYR A 192 2.43 -3.87 25.28
N GLY A 193 3.40 -4.68 25.73
CA GLY A 193 4.60 -4.17 26.42
C GLY A 193 5.51 -3.35 25.53
N ARG A 194 5.65 -3.72 24.26
CA ARG A 194 6.60 -3.09 23.31
C ARG A 194 6.11 -1.78 22.70
N VAL A 195 4.81 -1.59 22.58
CA VAL A 195 4.22 -0.33 22.06
C VAL A 195 3.97 0.67 23.18
N SER A 196 3.64 0.20 24.38
CA SER A 196 3.30 1.03 25.55
C SER A 196 4.46 1.18 26.57
N GLY A 197 5.50 0.37 26.47
CA GLY A 197 6.53 0.18 27.50
C GLY A 197 7.78 1.01 27.38
N ALA A 198 7.81 2.11 26.62
CA ALA A 198 8.93 3.06 26.75
C ALA A 198 8.76 3.83 28.07
N PRO A 199 9.77 3.84 28.99
CA PRO A 199 9.75 4.71 30.15
C PRO A 199 9.68 6.16 29.69
N GLY A 200 8.58 6.86 29.99
CA GLY A 200 8.35 8.24 29.57
C GLY A 200 7.05 8.46 28.79
N TYR A 201 6.14 7.51 28.80
CA TYR A 201 4.78 7.70 28.26
C TYR A 201 4.04 8.71 29.16
N GLN A 202 4.36 10.01 28.99
CA GLN A 202 3.54 11.06 29.58
C GLN A 202 2.19 11.08 28.84
N GLU A 203 1.09 11.04 29.59
CA GLU A 203 -0.27 11.27 29.11
C GLU A 203 -0.42 12.70 28.60
N LEU A 204 0.17 13.00 27.47
CA LEU A 204 -0.12 14.22 26.72
C LEU A 204 -1.58 14.17 26.26
N SER A 205 -2.32 15.25 26.41
CA SER A 205 -3.70 15.32 25.90
C SER A 205 -3.75 14.97 24.41
N ALA A 206 -4.84 14.36 23.94
CA ALA A 206 -5.00 13.96 22.54
C ALA A 206 -4.72 15.11 21.56
N LYS A 207 -5.07 16.33 21.95
CA LYS A 207 -4.84 17.55 21.17
C LYS A 207 -3.34 17.93 21.09
N ALA A 208 -2.62 17.92 22.21
CA ALA A 208 -1.17 18.18 22.22
C ALA A 208 -0.40 17.12 21.42
N ARG A 209 -0.86 15.90 21.46
CA ARG A 209 -0.32 14.79 20.68
C ARG A 209 -0.51 14.94 19.16
N ARG A 210 -1.63 15.48 18.66
CA ARG A 210 -1.84 15.80 17.23
C ARG A 210 -0.84 16.86 16.75
N TRP A 211 -0.64 17.92 17.50
CA TRP A 211 0.23 19.02 17.12
C TRP A 211 1.71 18.62 17.04
N SER A 212 2.15 17.60 17.76
CA SER A 212 3.54 17.14 17.71
C SER A 212 3.94 16.55 16.35
N LEU A 213 3.02 15.93 15.61
CA LEU A 213 3.29 15.40 14.27
C LEU A 213 3.52 16.52 13.24
N TRP A 214 2.74 17.60 13.32
CA TRP A 214 2.84 18.74 12.43
C TRP A 214 4.13 19.57 12.66
N LYS A 215 4.81 19.36 13.78
CA LYS A 215 6.12 19.95 14.08
C LYS A 215 7.28 19.09 13.59
N ASN A 216 7.05 17.84 13.22
CA ASN A 216 8.10 16.96 12.70
C ASN A 216 8.35 17.24 11.22
N GLY A 217 9.30 18.14 10.93
CA GLY A 217 9.65 18.53 9.55
C GLY A 217 10.08 17.36 8.68
N ASN A 218 10.72 16.34 9.23
CA ASN A 218 11.15 15.15 8.48
C ASN A 218 9.94 14.30 8.05
N LEU A 219 8.93 14.17 8.92
CA LEU A 219 7.68 13.47 8.57
C LEU A 219 6.89 14.23 7.48
N LEU A 220 6.82 15.56 7.58
CA LEU A 220 6.17 16.38 6.55
C LEU A 220 6.91 16.30 5.21
N THR A 221 8.24 16.36 5.24
CA THR A 221 9.07 16.21 4.03
C THR A 221 8.84 14.83 3.40
N PHE A 222 8.84 13.77 4.19
CA PHE A 222 8.61 12.42 3.69
C PHE A 222 7.20 12.27 3.10
N ALA A 223 6.17 12.78 3.78
CA ALA A 223 4.79 12.75 3.28
C ALA A 223 4.65 13.56 1.96
N GLY A 224 5.35 14.69 1.84
CA GLY A 224 5.42 15.46 0.60
C GLY A 224 6.11 14.69 -0.54
N CYS A 225 7.22 13.98 -0.24
CA CYS A 225 7.88 13.10 -1.20
C CYS A 225 6.97 11.97 -1.69
N GLU A 226 6.23 11.32 -0.78
CA GLU A 226 5.25 10.28 -1.12
C GLU A 226 4.10 10.82 -1.97
N CYS A 227 3.59 12.02 -1.66
CA CYS A 227 2.58 12.70 -2.46
C CYS A 227 3.07 12.93 -3.90
N LEU A 228 4.25 13.52 -4.07
CA LEU A 228 4.86 13.77 -5.37
C LEU A 228 5.19 12.48 -6.12
N PHE A 229 5.67 11.46 -5.40
CA PHE A 229 5.91 10.14 -5.99
C PHE A 229 4.63 9.58 -6.60
N GLN A 230 3.54 9.56 -5.84
CA GLN A 230 2.27 9.03 -6.33
C GLN A 230 1.62 9.91 -7.40
N LEU A 231 1.85 11.22 -7.34
CA LEU A 231 1.46 12.15 -8.41
C LEU A 231 2.14 11.79 -9.74
N GLY A 232 3.40 11.33 -9.72
CA GLY A 232 4.13 10.84 -10.89
C GLY A 232 3.85 9.38 -11.24
N ASN A 233 3.31 8.57 -10.33
CA ASN A 233 3.19 7.12 -10.50
C ASN A 233 1.81 6.65 -10.95
N ALA A 234 0.74 7.16 -10.34
CA ALA A 234 -0.58 6.53 -10.39
C ALA A 234 -1.22 6.55 -11.79
N SER A 235 -0.97 7.57 -12.61
CA SER A 235 -1.50 7.69 -13.98
C SER A 235 -0.72 6.90 -15.03
N MET A 236 0.46 6.37 -14.68
CA MET A 236 1.37 5.78 -15.67
C MET A 236 0.78 4.52 -16.31
N LEU A 237 0.21 3.63 -15.50
CA LEU A 237 -0.40 2.39 -16.01
C LEU A 237 -1.71 2.65 -16.77
N PRO A 238 -2.65 3.49 -16.32
CA PRO A 238 -3.81 3.89 -17.11
C PRO A 238 -3.44 4.47 -18.47
N LEU A 239 -2.52 5.44 -18.51
CA LEU A 239 -2.10 6.08 -19.77
C LEU A 239 -1.41 5.09 -20.74
N ALA A 240 -0.64 4.13 -20.22
CA ALA A 240 -0.05 3.07 -21.02
C ALA A 240 -1.10 2.08 -21.53
N GLY A 241 -2.09 1.74 -20.70
CA GLY A 241 -3.19 0.86 -21.04
C GLY A 241 -4.07 1.42 -22.17
N GLU A 242 -4.42 2.70 -22.10
CA GLU A 242 -5.16 3.39 -23.16
C GLU A 242 -4.41 3.31 -24.49
N ALA A 243 -3.09 3.55 -24.50
CA ALA A 243 -2.28 3.48 -25.71
C ALA A 243 -2.28 2.08 -26.36
N LEU A 244 -2.29 1.02 -25.54
CA LEU A 244 -2.32 -0.37 -26.03
C LEU A 244 -3.69 -0.77 -26.58
N VAL A 245 -4.77 -0.29 -25.99
CA VAL A 245 -6.14 -0.54 -26.48
C VAL A 245 -6.36 0.15 -27.83
N PHE A 246 -5.89 1.37 -28.01
CA PHE A 246 -6.00 2.09 -29.27
C PHE A 246 -5.17 1.46 -30.41
N SER A 247 -4.10 0.71 -30.10
CA SER A 247 -3.28 0.02 -31.12
C SER A 247 -3.95 -1.22 -31.73
N LYS A 248 -5.14 -1.62 -31.23
CA LYS A 248 -5.90 -2.82 -31.71
C LYS A 248 -5.08 -4.11 -31.72
N GLU A 249 -4.11 -4.26 -30.84
CA GLU A 249 -3.33 -5.48 -30.77
C GLU A 249 -4.18 -6.65 -30.23
N ALA A 250 -4.07 -7.80 -30.90
CA ALA A 250 -4.85 -9.00 -30.60
C ALA A 250 -4.61 -9.54 -29.16
N PHE A 251 -3.52 -9.15 -28.52
CA PHE A 251 -3.11 -9.60 -27.18
C PHE A 251 -3.13 -8.49 -26.13
N SER A 252 -3.87 -7.40 -26.35
CA SER A 252 -3.88 -6.24 -25.45
C SER A 252 -4.19 -6.60 -23.98
N SER A 253 -5.12 -7.53 -23.74
CA SER A 253 -5.48 -7.99 -22.40
C SER A 253 -4.35 -8.74 -21.68
N LEU A 254 -3.59 -9.56 -22.42
CA LEU A 254 -2.42 -10.27 -21.88
C LEU A 254 -1.29 -9.30 -21.57
N ILE A 255 -1.06 -8.30 -22.41
CA ILE A 255 -0.05 -7.26 -22.21
C ILE A 255 -0.40 -6.44 -20.96
N VAL A 256 -1.66 -5.99 -20.82
CA VAL A 256 -2.09 -5.27 -19.61
C VAL A 256 -1.95 -6.13 -18.35
N SER A 257 -2.28 -7.41 -18.44
CA SER A 257 -2.08 -8.34 -17.32
C SER A 257 -0.61 -8.48 -16.94
N ALA A 258 0.30 -8.59 -17.93
CA ALA A 258 1.73 -8.65 -17.69
C ALA A 258 2.25 -7.36 -17.04
N LEU A 259 1.76 -6.18 -17.45
CA LEU A 259 2.10 -4.89 -16.84
C LEU A 259 1.73 -4.81 -15.35
N ILE A 260 0.73 -5.57 -14.90
CA ILE A 260 0.31 -5.64 -13.49
C ILE A 260 1.07 -6.74 -12.74
N ILE A 261 1.28 -7.90 -13.36
CA ILE A 261 1.87 -9.07 -12.70
C ILE A 261 3.38 -8.89 -12.50
N VAL A 262 4.10 -8.33 -13.49
CA VAL A 262 5.56 -8.19 -13.42
C VAL A 262 6.01 -7.39 -12.20
N PRO A 263 5.47 -6.20 -11.88
CA PRO A 263 5.85 -5.49 -10.66
C PRO A 263 5.62 -6.31 -9.39
N GLN A 264 4.50 -7.00 -9.30
CA GLN A 264 4.17 -7.81 -8.12
C GLN A 264 5.15 -8.98 -7.91
N LEU A 265 5.60 -9.61 -9.00
CA LEU A 265 6.64 -10.65 -8.94
C LEU A 265 7.97 -10.07 -8.44
N ILE A 266 8.39 -8.90 -8.93
CA ILE A 266 9.60 -8.24 -8.46
C ILE A 266 9.49 -7.88 -6.97
N VAL A 267 8.35 -7.36 -6.53
CA VAL A 267 8.10 -7.10 -5.11
C VAL A 267 8.19 -8.39 -4.29
N ALA A 268 7.56 -9.46 -4.73
CA ALA A 268 7.61 -10.76 -4.02
C ALA A 268 9.04 -11.30 -3.86
N LEU A 269 9.89 -11.09 -4.87
CA LEU A 269 11.30 -11.52 -4.86
C LEU A 269 12.19 -10.60 -4.01
N MET A 270 12.04 -9.28 -4.16
CA MET A 270 12.96 -8.30 -3.60
C MET A 270 12.58 -7.81 -2.19
N ALA A 271 11.32 -7.85 -1.78
CA ALA A 271 10.87 -7.19 -0.55
C ALA A 271 11.59 -7.71 0.72
N SER A 272 11.81 -9.03 0.82
CA SER A 272 12.55 -9.60 1.95
C SER A 272 14.03 -9.19 1.97
N TRP A 273 14.64 -8.99 0.79
CA TRP A 273 16.01 -8.48 0.66
C TRP A 273 16.08 -7.01 1.08
N ALA A 274 15.19 -6.16 0.55
CA ALA A 274 15.11 -4.75 0.89
C ALA A 274 14.92 -4.53 2.41
N GLY A 275 14.04 -5.30 3.03
CA GLY A 275 13.80 -5.21 4.47
C GLY A 275 15.00 -5.62 5.34
N ARG A 276 15.86 -6.51 4.86
CA ARG A 276 17.14 -6.83 5.55
C ARG A 276 18.17 -5.74 5.33
N ARG A 277 18.31 -5.27 4.09
CA ARG A 277 19.30 -4.25 3.72
C ARG A 277 19.00 -2.89 4.29
N ALA A 278 17.73 -2.59 4.57
CA ALA A 278 17.34 -1.35 5.22
C ALA A 278 18.07 -1.10 6.55
N ASN A 279 18.42 -2.14 7.30
CA ASN A 279 19.16 -2.01 8.55
C ASN A 279 20.68 -1.81 8.38
N THR A 280 21.26 -2.30 7.28
CA THR A 280 22.72 -2.23 7.03
C THR A 280 23.11 -1.09 6.10
N TRP A 281 22.33 -0.84 5.05
CA TRP A 281 22.62 0.22 4.07
C TRP A 281 21.98 1.57 4.42
N GLY A 282 21.05 1.57 5.37
CA GLY A 282 20.22 2.74 5.68
C GLY A 282 18.91 2.76 4.89
N ARG A 283 18.00 3.65 5.32
CA ARG A 283 16.67 3.81 4.67
C ARG A 283 16.76 4.71 3.46
N ARG A 284 17.52 5.82 3.57
CA ARG A 284 17.64 6.84 2.53
C ARG A 284 18.22 6.32 1.22
N PRO A 285 19.35 5.57 1.16
CA PRO A 285 19.88 5.06 -0.10
C PRO A 285 18.91 4.15 -0.85
N LEU A 286 18.25 3.24 -0.12
CA LEU A 286 17.27 2.33 -0.71
C LEU A 286 16.03 3.08 -1.23
N LEU A 287 15.58 4.09 -0.49
CA LEU A 287 14.45 4.92 -0.91
C LEU A 287 14.80 5.73 -2.18
N LEU A 288 16.02 6.27 -2.26
CA LEU A 288 16.51 6.96 -3.46
C LEU A 288 16.50 6.04 -4.69
N VAL A 289 16.89 4.76 -4.55
CA VAL A 289 16.77 3.77 -5.62
C VAL A 289 15.32 3.60 -6.09
N GLY A 290 14.38 3.48 -5.14
CA GLY A 290 12.95 3.38 -5.45
C GLY A 290 12.41 4.61 -6.18
N PHE A 291 12.80 5.82 -5.72
CA PHE A 291 12.37 7.07 -6.35
C PHE A 291 13.04 7.29 -7.71
N ALA A 292 14.31 6.90 -7.90
CA ALA A 292 15.02 7.04 -9.18
C ALA A 292 14.46 6.12 -10.29
N ALA A 293 13.91 4.98 -9.92
CA ALA A 293 13.29 4.05 -10.86
C ALA A 293 12.07 4.66 -11.58
N LEU A 294 11.33 5.54 -10.92
CA LEU A 294 10.10 6.15 -11.46
C LEU A 294 10.36 7.07 -12.68
N PRO A 295 11.24 8.09 -12.63
CA PRO A 295 11.52 8.94 -13.79
C PRO A 295 12.13 8.14 -14.94
N ILE A 296 12.98 7.14 -14.67
CA ILE A 296 13.56 6.28 -15.72
C ILE A 296 12.42 5.52 -16.43
N ARG A 297 11.48 4.93 -15.69
CA ARG A 297 10.33 4.23 -16.26
C ARG A 297 9.45 5.18 -17.09
N ALA A 298 9.21 6.39 -16.60
CA ALA A 298 8.41 7.40 -17.30
C ALA A 298 9.05 7.81 -18.64
N LEU A 299 10.37 8.00 -18.67
CA LEU A 299 11.11 8.28 -19.89
C LEU A 299 11.01 7.12 -20.89
N VAL A 300 11.19 5.88 -20.44
CA VAL A 300 11.01 4.70 -21.31
C VAL A 300 9.61 4.69 -21.93
N PHE A 301 8.57 4.95 -21.15
CA PHE A 301 7.18 4.98 -21.63
C PHE A 301 6.90 6.16 -22.57
N ALA A 302 7.63 7.28 -22.45
CA ALA A 302 7.52 8.41 -23.35
C ALA A 302 8.02 8.09 -24.76
N TRP A 303 9.09 7.27 -24.86
CA TRP A 303 9.80 7.04 -26.13
C TRP A 303 9.44 5.74 -26.83
N THR A 304 8.75 4.80 -26.17
CA THR A 304 8.40 3.53 -26.80
C THR A 304 6.92 3.22 -26.75
N THR A 305 6.46 2.50 -27.76
CA THR A 305 5.14 1.86 -27.80
C THR A 305 5.25 0.33 -27.80
N SER A 306 6.49 -0.20 -27.85
CA SER A 306 6.73 -1.65 -27.88
C SER A 306 6.22 -2.31 -26.59
N PRO A 307 5.26 -3.24 -26.65
CA PRO A 307 4.71 -3.91 -25.49
C PRO A 307 5.79 -4.62 -24.65
N MET A 308 6.75 -5.25 -25.31
CA MET A 308 7.84 -5.97 -24.62
C MET A 308 8.72 -5.04 -23.80
N VAL A 309 9.04 -3.84 -24.33
CA VAL A 309 9.84 -2.83 -23.61
C VAL A 309 9.02 -2.23 -22.45
N LEU A 310 7.72 -1.99 -22.64
CA LEU A 310 6.82 -1.52 -21.58
C LEU A 310 6.74 -2.55 -20.44
N ILE A 311 6.58 -3.85 -20.75
CA ILE A 311 6.57 -4.93 -19.76
C ILE A 311 7.93 -5.01 -19.04
N ALA A 312 9.05 -4.92 -19.75
CA ALA A 312 10.37 -4.94 -19.14
C ALA A 312 10.58 -3.72 -18.20
N ALA A 313 10.11 -2.54 -18.60
CA ALA A 313 10.17 -1.34 -17.76
C ALA A 313 9.34 -1.44 -16.47
N GLN A 314 8.35 -2.33 -16.41
CA GLN A 314 7.59 -2.60 -15.18
C GLN A 314 8.44 -3.28 -14.08
N ILE A 315 9.62 -3.79 -14.41
CA ILE A 315 10.60 -4.21 -13.39
C ILE A 315 10.96 -3.01 -12.49
N LEU A 316 11.10 -1.81 -13.07
CA LEU A 316 11.36 -0.58 -12.32
C LEU A 316 10.21 -0.21 -11.39
N ASP A 317 8.96 -0.47 -11.79
CA ASP A 317 7.79 -0.32 -10.90
C ASP A 317 7.85 -1.27 -9.71
N GLY A 318 8.23 -2.52 -9.96
CA GLY A 318 8.46 -3.50 -8.90
C GLY A 318 9.57 -3.09 -7.93
N VAL A 319 10.64 -2.47 -8.42
CA VAL A 319 11.71 -1.90 -7.58
C VAL A 319 11.16 -0.76 -6.72
N SER A 320 10.46 0.22 -7.32
CA SER A 320 9.82 1.31 -6.59
C SER A 320 8.83 0.79 -5.55
N GLY A 321 7.92 -0.10 -5.95
CA GLY A 321 6.91 -0.71 -5.08
C GLY A 321 7.54 -1.52 -3.93
N THR A 322 8.69 -2.17 -4.17
CA THR A 322 9.45 -2.85 -3.11
C THR A 322 10.00 -1.86 -2.09
N MET A 323 10.66 -0.80 -2.55
CA MET A 323 11.29 0.17 -1.66
C MET A 323 10.24 0.92 -0.84
N LEU A 324 9.22 1.46 -1.47
CA LEU A 324 8.15 2.18 -0.78
C LEU A 324 7.34 1.24 0.14
N GLY A 325 6.93 0.08 -0.35
CA GLY A 325 6.12 -0.87 0.42
C GLY A 325 6.79 -1.37 1.71
N VAL A 326 8.13 -1.40 1.75
CA VAL A 326 8.90 -1.78 2.93
C VAL A 326 9.31 -0.57 3.76
N LEU A 327 9.83 0.49 3.11
CA LEU A 327 10.49 1.59 3.80
C LEU A 327 9.51 2.62 4.36
N THR A 328 8.33 2.82 3.76
CA THR A 328 7.37 3.82 4.24
C THR A 328 6.98 3.55 5.70
N ALA A 329 6.53 2.33 6.01
CA ALA A 329 6.19 1.99 7.39
C ALA A 329 7.42 1.98 8.32
N LEU A 330 8.60 1.62 7.82
CA LEU A 330 9.84 1.61 8.60
C LEU A 330 10.30 3.02 8.95
N ILE A 331 10.33 3.94 7.98
CA ILE A 331 10.69 5.35 8.18
C ILE A 331 9.70 6.03 9.14
N VAL A 332 8.40 5.80 8.94
CA VAL A 332 7.38 6.32 9.86
C VAL A 332 7.58 5.80 11.28
N ALA A 333 7.93 4.52 11.45
CA ALA A 333 8.22 3.95 12.77
C ALA A 333 9.46 4.61 13.42
N ASP A 334 10.50 4.88 12.62
CA ASP A 334 11.71 5.57 13.11
C ASP A 334 11.39 7.02 13.52
N LEU A 335 10.65 7.77 12.70
CA LEU A 335 10.29 9.18 12.93
C LEU A 335 9.27 9.38 14.07
N THR A 336 8.51 8.35 14.41
CA THR A 336 7.48 8.41 15.47
C THR A 336 7.87 7.63 16.72
N ARG A 337 9.13 7.21 16.81
CA ARG A 337 9.64 6.41 17.95
C ARG A 337 9.40 7.13 19.27
N GLY A 338 8.81 6.42 20.24
CA GLY A 338 8.50 6.97 21.57
C GLY A 338 7.28 7.90 21.64
N THR A 339 6.62 8.20 20.52
CA THR A 339 5.44 9.09 20.48
C THR A 339 4.09 8.34 20.68
N GLY A 340 4.06 7.03 20.45
CA GLY A 340 2.84 6.22 20.40
C GLY A 340 1.90 6.55 19.24
N ARG A 341 2.42 7.21 18.16
CA ARG A 341 1.64 7.76 17.05
C ARG A 341 1.97 7.14 15.69
N PHE A 342 2.44 5.94 15.70
CA PHE A 342 2.86 5.24 14.49
C PHE A 342 1.73 5.14 13.46
N SER A 343 0.53 4.69 13.89
CA SER A 343 -0.58 4.47 12.95
C SER A 343 -1.16 5.77 12.43
N LEU A 344 -1.23 6.83 13.27
CA LEU A 344 -1.67 8.16 12.83
C LEU A 344 -0.71 8.76 11.79
N ALA A 345 0.59 8.67 12.04
CA ALA A 345 1.60 9.17 11.10
C ALA A 345 1.60 8.37 9.79
N LEU A 346 1.43 7.05 9.86
CA LEU A 346 1.33 6.20 8.68
C LEU A 346 0.05 6.51 7.89
N GLY A 347 -1.08 6.73 8.57
CA GLY A 347 -2.31 7.18 7.95
C GLY A 347 -2.18 8.56 7.29
N PHE A 348 -1.44 9.49 7.91
CA PHE A 348 -1.14 10.81 7.32
C PHE A 348 -0.31 10.67 6.03
N VAL A 349 0.77 9.89 6.04
CA VAL A 349 1.57 9.62 4.85
C VAL A 349 0.72 8.96 3.75
N GLY A 350 -0.12 7.99 4.12
CA GLY A 350 -1.06 7.35 3.20
C GLY A 350 -2.08 8.33 2.59
N THR A 351 -2.61 9.27 3.39
CA THR A 351 -3.50 10.33 2.89
C THR A 351 -2.78 11.22 1.87
N MET A 352 -1.54 11.61 2.14
CA MET A 352 -0.74 12.41 1.20
C MET A 352 -0.44 11.64 -0.10
N SER A 353 -0.10 10.35 0.01
CA SER A 353 0.04 9.44 -1.14
C SER A 353 -1.25 9.37 -1.97
N GLY A 354 -2.40 9.23 -1.30
CA GLY A 354 -3.71 9.17 -1.96
C GLY A 354 -4.09 10.48 -2.67
N ILE A 355 -3.76 11.64 -2.09
CA ILE A 355 -3.95 12.95 -2.74
C ILE A 355 -3.11 13.01 -4.02
N GLY A 356 -1.83 12.64 -3.95
CA GLY A 356 -0.95 12.59 -5.11
C GLY A 356 -1.51 11.68 -6.21
N ALA A 357 -1.93 10.46 -5.84
CA ALA A 357 -2.51 9.51 -6.78
C ALA A 357 -3.81 10.03 -7.43
N SER A 358 -4.69 10.67 -6.67
CA SER A 358 -5.96 11.21 -7.19
C SER A 358 -5.73 12.37 -8.17
N LEU A 359 -4.75 13.22 -7.91
CA LEU A 359 -4.41 14.33 -8.80
C LEU A 359 -3.64 13.87 -10.05
N SER A 360 -2.95 12.74 -9.97
CA SER A 360 -2.09 12.20 -11.04
C SER A 360 -2.86 12.00 -12.35
N THR A 361 -3.97 11.29 -12.31
CA THR A 361 -4.78 10.98 -13.50
C THR A 361 -5.33 12.22 -14.17
N THR A 362 -5.81 13.18 -13.38
CA THR A 362 -6.35 14.44 -13.90
C THR A 362 -5.25 15.28 -14.57
N LEU A 363 -4.14 15.53 -13.88
CA LEU A 363 -3.07 16.36 -14.40
C LEU A 363 -2.41 15.72 -15.63
N THR A 364 -2.12 14.42 -15.57
CA THR A 364 -1.52 13.71 -16.70
C THR A 364 -2.48 13.63 -17.88
N GLY A 365 -3.77 13.40 -17.63
CA GLY A 365 -4.80 13.37 -18.67
C GLY A 365 -4.95 14.70 -19.39
N LEU A 366 -4.91 15.83 -18.65
CA LEU A 366 -4.94 17.16 -19.24
C LEU A 366 -3.72 17.41 -20.14
N VAL A 367 -2.51 17.04 -19.70
CA VAL A 367 -1.29 17.22 -20.49
C VAL A 367 -1.31 16.29 -21.71
N ALA A 368 -1.67 15.02 -21.53
CA ALA A 368 -1.72 14.06 -22.62
C ALA A 368 -2.77 14.40 -23.66
N GLY A 369 -3.95 14.88 -23.23
CA GLY A 369 -5.02 15.33 -24.12
C GLY A 369 -4.68 16.57 -24.93
N SER A 370 -3.88 17.50 -24.37
CA SER A 370 -3.52 18.77 -25.04
C SER A 370 -2.25 18.64 -25.89
N PHE A 371 -1.25 17.87 -25.46
CA PHE A 371 0.11 17.84 -26.04
C PHE A 371 0.52 16.42 -26.48
N GLY A 372 -0.37 15.47 -26.38
CA GLY A 372 -0.13 14.09 -26.76
C GLY A 372 0.48 13.22 -25.66
N ARG A 373 0.44 11.90 -25.87
CA ARG A 373 0.84 10.87 -24.91
C ARG A 373 2.29 11.03 -24.40
N ALA A 374 3.23 11.31 -25.30
CA ALA A 374 4.63 11.47 -24.90
C ALA A 374 4.81 12.62 -23.92
N ALA A 375 4.11 13.76 -24.13
CA ALA A 375 4.11 14.89 -23.21
C ALA A 375 3.50 14.51 -21.85
N GLY A 376 2.46 13.67 -21.81
CA GLY A 376 1.90 13.12 -20.59
C GLY A 376 2.97 12.34 -19.79
N PHE A 377 3.71 11.43 -20.40
CA PHE A 377 4.78 10.70 -19.73
C PHE A 377 5.97 11.59 -19.34
N LEU A 378 6.32 12.58 -20.14
CA LEU A 378 7.37 13.55 -19.79
C LEU A 378 6.97 14.42 -18.58
N SER A 379 5.71 14.81 -18.47
CA SER A 379 5.21 15.52 -17.29
C SER A 379 5.30 14.66 -16.02
N ILE A 380 4.98 13.37 -16.12
CA ILE A 380 5.21 12.39 -15.06
C ILE A 380 6.71 12.32 -14.68
N ALA A 381 7.59 12.21 -15.67
CA ALA A 381 9.04 12.17 -15.44
C ALA A 381 9.54 13.43 -14.72
N ALA A 382 9.06 14.59 -15.09
CA ALA A 382 9.40 15.86 -14.45
C ALA A 382 8.95 15.89 -12.97
N VAL A 383 7.72 15.50 -12.68
CA VAL A 383 7.21 15.41 -11.30
C VAL A 383 8.02 14.39 -10.48
N ALA A 384 8.33 13.24 -11.07
CA ALA A 384 9.15 12.20 -10.44
C ALA A 384 10.58 12.68 -10.14
N LEU A 385 11.19 13.47 -11.02
CA LEU A 385 12.48 14.10 -10.77
C LEU A 385 12.41 15.11 -9.63
N VAL A 386 11.35 15.92 -9.56
CA VAL A 386 11.15 16.85 -8.43
C VAL A 386 11.00 16.06 -7.12
N ALA A 387 10.25 14.96 -7.11
CA ALA A 387 10.12 14.09 -5.95
C ALA A 387 11.49 13.50 -5.51
N LEU A 388 12.27 13.00 -6.47
CA LEU A 388 13.61 12.47 -6.22
C LEU A 388 14.57 13.54 -5.67
N LEU A 389 14.57 14.72 -6.25
CA LEU A 389 15.40 15.86 -5.81
C LEU A 389 15.01 16.32 -4.41
N LEU A 390 13.71 16.45 -4.13
CA LEU A 390 13.22 16.80 -2.80
C LEU A 390 13.67 15.77 -1.75
N LEU A 391 13.54 14.48 -2.06
CA LEU A 391 14.00 13.38 -1.22
C LEU A 391 15.51 13.47 -0.98
N TRP A 392 16.28 13.66 -2.05
CA TRP A 392 17.74 13.72 -1.99
C TRP A 392 18.24 14.91 -1.17
N LEU A 393 17.62 16.08 -1.32
CA LEU A 393 18.06 17.32 -0.67
C LEU A 393 17.57 17.44 0.78
N ARG A 394 16.37 16.95 1.10
CA ARG A 394 15.69 17.26 2.36
C ARG A 394 15.51 16.08 3.30
N MET A 395 15.52 14.83 2.79
CA MET A 395 15.29 13.68 3.64
C MET A 395 16.59 13.21 4.31
N PRO A 396 16.71 13.27 5.66
CA PRO A 396 17.85 12.71 6.36
C PRO A 396 17.80 11.18 6.41
N GLU A 397 18.92 10.55 6.79
CA GLU A 397 18.93 9.14 7.15
C GLU A 397 18.18 8.93 8.47
N THR A 398 17.27 7.95 8.50
CA THR A 398 16.44 7.68 9.68
C THR A 398 16.87 6.42 10.44
N ASN A 399 17.91 5.72 9.95
CA ASN A 399 18.40 4.51 10.61
C ASN A 399 18.96 4.84 12.00
N PRO A 400 18.44 4.24 13.10
CA PRO A 400 18.94 4.52 14.46
C PRO A 400 20.43 4.20 14.68
N SER A 401 21.02 3.26 13.93
CA SER A 401 22.44 2.92 14.04
C SER A 401 23.35 4.06 13.57
N SER A 402 22.92 4.87 12.61
CA SER A 402 23.70 6.02 12.13
C SER A 402 23.73 7.19 13.13
N TRP A 403 22.83 7.22 14.11
CA TRP A 403 22.78 8.27 15.12
C TRP A 403 23.79 8.05 16.26
N ASN A 404 24.22 6.79 16.47
CA ASN A 404 25.26 6.49 17.44
C ASN A 404 26.65 6.88 16.92
N ASP A 405 26.89 6.75 15.61
CA ASP A 405 28.18 7.15 15.01
C ASP A 405 28.36 8.68 14.99
N ALA A 406 27.27 9.45 14.87
CA ALA A 406 27.32 10.92 14.88
C ALA A 406 27.61 11.53 16.27
N ARG A 407 27.49 10.74 17.36
CA ARG A 407 27.82 11.18 18.73
C ARG A 407 29.26 10.82 19.16
N ILE A 408 30.01 10.15 18.27
CA ILE A 408 31.41 9.72 18.54
C ILE A 408 32.44 10.64 17.84
N LEU A 409 31.97 11.61 17.06
CA LEU A 409 32.87 12.66 16.53
C LEU A 409 32.89 13.84 17.49
N PRO A 410 34.10 14.25 17.95
CA PRO A 410 34.31 15.29 18.99
C PRO A 410 33.85 16.66 18.53
#